data_33d256e31de8975acd172ab1f6443dea
#
_entry.id   33d256e31de8975acd172ab1f6443dea
#
_cell.length_a   1.000
_cell.length_b   1.000
_cell.length_c   1.000
_cell.angle_alpha   90.00
_cell.angle_beta   90.00
_cell.angle_gamma   90.00
#
_symmetry.space_group_name_H-M   'P 1'
#
loop_
_entity.id
_entity.type
_entity.pdbx_description
1 polymer ?
#
loop_
_entity_poly.entity_id
_entity_poly.type
_entity_poly.pdbx_seq_one_letter_code
_entity_poly.pdbx_strand_id
1 'polypeptide(L)'
;MPWKYNGATLKVGREFTGTDGTQYPKVWMRYSDSQKSAIGITWEDPPASEAPFDKKFYHGRQTDGTLIPKSLTDVNVVDDDGNAVNDPITGQQMVTLGLKSVWVAQTKTTANNKLAVHDWYVTRNTEKSTAIPSSVTTYRDAVRTKCGEIETALNGASDLAAFMALFDDERNSDGTLKTIAKINDWPDEI
;
A
#
# COMPACT_ATOMS: atom_id res chain seq x y z
N MET A 1 19.04 -17.85 14.02
CA MET A 1 18.81 -18.20 15.44
C MET A 1 20.08 -17.87 16.18
N PRO A 2 20.18 -16.71 16.81
CA PRO A 2 21.51 -16.30 17.25
C PRO A 2 21.73 -16.53 18.75
N TRP A 3 22.26 -17.71 19.05
CA TRP A 3 23.10 -17.80 20.21
C TRP A 3 24.41 -17.05 19.91
N LYS A 4 24.84 -16.21 20.84
CA LYS A 4 26.09 -15.45 20.73
C LYS A 4 27.04 -15.77 21.83
N TYR A 5 28.33 -15.72 21.52
CA TYR A 5 29.42 -15.75 22.46
C TYR A 5 30.32 -14.55 22.17
N ASN A 6 30.49 -13.67 23.14
CA ASN A 6 31.28 -12.44 22.99
C ASN A 6 30.94 -11.64 21.69
N GLY A 7 29.64 -11.49 21.39
CA GLY A 7 29.13 -10.78 20.22
C GLY A 7 29.15 -11.60 18.91
N ALA A 8 29.90 -12.70 18.82
CA ALA A 8 29.95 -13.55 17.63
C ALA A 8 28.80 -14.58 17.63
N THR A 9 28.17 -14.76 16.48
CA THR A 9 27.08 -15.74 16.32
C THR A 9 27.61 -17.17 16.34
N LEU A 10 27.09 -17.98 17.25
CA LEU A 10 27.41 -19.41 17.34
C LEU A 10 26.57 -20.24 16.36
N LYS A 11 27.20 -21.21 15.71
CA LYS A 11 26.49 -22.18 14.86
C LYS A 11 26.02 -23.36 15.70
N VAL A 12 24.71 -23.58 15.75
CA VAL A 12 24.09 -24.71 16.43
C VAL A 12 24.68 -26.04 15.92
N GLY A 13 25.04 -26.95 16.83
CA GLY A 13 25.62 -28.24 16.48
C GLY A 13 27.11 -28.20 16.06
N ARG A 14 27.76 -27.05 16.25
CA ARG A 14 29.20 -26.90 16.06
C ARG A 14 29.88 -26.60 17.40
N GLU A 15 31.11 -27.11 17.55
CA GLU A 15 32.01 -26.71 18.62
C GLU A 15 32.51 -25.28 18.39
N PHE A 16 32.94 -24.63 19.43
CA PHE A 16 33.59 -23.32 19.35
C PHE A 16 34.67 -23.19 20.42
N THR A 17 35.60 -22.28 20.20
CA THR A 17 36.67 -21.99 21.14
C THR A 17 36.36 -20.63 21.81
N GLY A 18 36.38 -20.63 23.14
CA GLY A 18 36.23 -19.42 23.93
C GLY A 18 37.43 -18.48 23.78
N THR A 19 37.26 -17.24 24.21
CA THR A 19 38.34 -16.23 24.16
C THR A 19 39.48 -16.55 25.11
N ASP A 20 39.24 -17.42 26.11
CA ASP A 20 40.23 -17.99 27.05
C ASP A 20 40.93 -19.23 26.49
N GLY A 21 40.65 -19.64 25.27
CA GLY A 21 41.18 -20.86 24.64
C GLY A 21 40.43 -22.14 25.00
N THR A 22 39.41 -22.08 25.85
CA THR A 22 38.61 -23.25 26.22
C THR A 22 37.80 -23.74 25.05
N GLN A 23 37.87 -25.03 24.76
CA GLN A 23 37.09 -25.67 23.70
C GLN A 23 35.72 -26.14 24.23
N TYR A 24 34.65 -25.61 23.65
CA TYR A 24 33.29 -26.02 23.97
C TYR A 24 32.76 -27.01 22.93
N PRO A 25 32.28 -28.19 23.39
CA PRO A 25 31.85 -29.23 22.47
C PRO A 25 30.56 -28.83 21.73
N LYS A 26 30.29 -29.48 20.58
CA LYS A 26 29.07 -29.25 19.75
C LYS A 26 27.75 -29.40 20.50
N VAL A 27 27.76 -30.04 21.69
CA VAL A 27 26.57 -30.24 22.54
C VAL A 27 26.31 -29.10 23.51
N TRP A 28 27.07 -27.99 23.47
CA TRP A 28 26.86 -26.80 24.31
C TRP A 28 25.42 -26.29 24.29
N MET A 29 24.72 -26.51 23.19
CA MET A 29 23.32 -26.13 23.05
C MET A 29 22.39 -26.82 24.08
N ARG A 30 22.81 -27.99 24.62
CA ARG A 30 22.07 -28.74 25.64
C ARG A 30 22.36 -28.26 27.08
N TYR A 31 23.30 -27.35 27.27
CA TYR A 31 23.56 -26.74 28.56
C TYR A 31 22.31 -25.99 29.04
N SER A 32 22.09 -25.99 30.35
CA SER A 32 21.04 -25.16 30.92
C SER A 32 21.33 -23.68 30.67
N ASP A 33 20.32 -22.83 30.79
CA ASP A 33 20.48 -21.38 30.54
C ASP A 33 21.47 -20.78 31.55
N SER A 34 21.48 -21.26 32.80
CA SER A 34 22.49 -20.89 33.78
C SER A 34 23.91 -21.29 33.39
N GLN A 35 24.09 -22.49 32.83
CA GLN A 35 25.39 -22.95 32.36
C GLN A 35 25.85 -22.16 31.12
N LYS A 36 24.94 -21.87 30.18
CA LYS A 36 25.24 -21.02 29.04
C LYS A 36 25.65 -19.62 29.48
N SER A 37 24.89 -19.02 30.38
CA SER A 37 25.19 -17.69 30.90
C SER A 37 26.52 -17.66 31.62
N ALA A 38 26.84 -18.69 32.41
CA ALA A 38 28.11 -18.79 33.17
C ALA A 38 29.34 -18.80 32.24
N ILE A 39 29.23 -19.32 31.03
CA ILE A 39 30.30 -19.34 30.02
C ILE A 39 30.19 -18.22 29.00
N GLY A 40 29.28 -17.23 29.17
CA GLY A 40 29.14 -16.08 28.32
C GLY A 40 28.34 -16.31 27.03
N ILE A 41 27.61 -17.43 26.93
CA ILE A 41 26.66 -17.64 25.83
C ILE A 41 25.36 -16.93 26.16
N THR A 42 24.94 -16.05 25.28
CA THR A 42 23.68 -15.30 25.40
C THR A 42 22.77 -15.62 24.24
N TRP A 43 21.46 -15.56 24.49
CA TRP A 43 20.47 -15.56 23.43
C TRP A 43 20.16 -14.12 23.05
N GLU A 44 20.18 -13.84 21.76
CA GLU A 44 19.73 -12.56 21.24
C GLU A 44 18.48 -12.83 20.38
N ASP A 45 17.36 -12.24 20.76
CA ASP A 45 16.15 -12.35 19.97
C ASP A 45 16.38 -11.73 18.59
N PRO A 46 15.93 -12.39 17.50
CA PRO A 46 15.94 -11.74 16.20
C PRO A 46 15.18 -10.42 16.32
N PRO A 47 15.63 -9.36 15.65
CA PRO A 47 14.85 -8.13 15.60
C PRO A 47 13.42 -8.47 15.18
N ALA A 48 12.44 -7.92 15.88
CA ALA A 48 11.03 -8.11 15.53
C ALA A 48 10.87 -7.80 14.04
N SER A 49 10.22 -8.72 13.30
CA SER A 49 9.92 -8.43 11.90
C SER A 49 9.03 -7.19 11.86
N GLU A 50 9.43 -6.21 11.06
CA GLU A 50 8.62 -5.01 10.89
C GLU A 50 7.23 -5.38 10.38
N ALA A 51 6.20 -4.76 10.97
CA ALA A 51 4.83 -4.97 10.51
C ALA A 51 4.71 -4.58 9.03
N PRO A 52 3.96 -5.34 8.21
CA PRO A 52 3.74 -4.98 6.83
C PRO A 52 3.05 -3.60 6.74
N PHE A 53 3.32 -2.85 5.70
CA PHE A 53 2.66 -1.57 5.40
C PHE A 53 2.04 -1.59 4.01
N ASP A 54 1.00 -0.78 3.80
CA ASP A 54 0.34 -0.69 2.50
C ASP A 54 1.14 0.22 1.55
N LYS A 55 1.71 -0.40 0.52
CA LYS A 55 2.49 0.28 -0.54
C LYS A 55 1.65 1.25 -1.39
N LYS A 56 0.32 1.18 -1.30
CA LYS A 56 -0.54 2.18 -1.96
C LYS A 56 -0.31 3.58 -1.38
N PHE A 57 -0.12 3.67 -0.05
CA PHE A 57 -0.08 4.92 0.69
C PHE A 57 1.31 5.33 1.18
N TYR A 58 2.24 4.38 1.23
CA TYR A 58 3.59 4.63 1.78
C TYR A 58 4.68 4.22 0.79
N HIS A 59 5.79 4.95 0.80
CA HIS A 59 6.98 4.60 0.02
C HIS A 59 7.81 3.51 0.68
N GLY A 60 7.86 3.48 2.02
CA GLY A 60 8.71 2.60 2.80
C GLY A 60 8.77 3.01 4.26
N ARG A 61 9.88 2.65 4.91
CA ARG A 61 10.18 3.05 6.28
C ARG A 61 11.53 3.78 6.35
N GLN A 62 11.65 4.65 7.33
CA GLN A 62 12.92 5.22 7.75
C GLN A 62 13.70 4.19 8.59
N THR A 63 14.95 4.50 8.90
CA THR A 63 15.81 3.66 9.75
C THR A 63 15.31 3.48 11.17
N ASP A 64 14.47 4.41 11.65
CA ASP A 64 13.80 4.35 12.95
C ASP A 64 12.48 3.56 12.93
N GLY A 65 12.09 2.99 11.77
CA GLY A 65 10.84 2.24 11.58
C GLY A 65 9.63 3.11 11.21
N THR A 66 9.75 4.43 11.20
CA THR A 66 8.65 5.35 10.84
C THR A 66 8.27 5.20 9.37
N LEU A 67 6.97 5.11 9.07
CA LEU A 67 6.47 5.03 7.69
C LEU A 67 6.66 6.35 6.94
N ILE A 68 7.11 6.27 5.69
CA ILE A 68 7.28 7.41 4.79
C ILE A 68 6.00 7.55 3.95
N PRO A 69 5.11 8.51 4.25
CA PRO A 69 3.87 8.67 3.52
C PRO A 69 4.10 9.20 2.11
N LYS A 70 3.25 8.79 1.17
CA LYS A 70 3.16 9.44 -0.14
C LYS A 70 2.42 10.77 -0.01
N SER A 71 2.79 11.74 -0.86
CA SER A 71 2.07 13.01 -0.92
C SER A 71 0.62 12.82 -1.37
N LEU A 72 -0.32 13.53 -0.75
CA LEU A 72 -1.71 13.59 -1.22
C LEU A 72 -1.87 14.44 -2.47
N THR A 73 -1.06 15.52 -2.56
CA THR A 73 -1.11 16.48 -3.66
C THR A 73 0.09 16.30 -4.58
N ASP A 74 -0.05 16.75 -5.80
CA ASP A 74 1.03 16.75 -6.77
C ASP A 74 2.20 17.61 -6.28
N VAL A 75 3.42 17.15 -6.55
CA VAL A 75 4.65 17.82 -6.13
C VAL A 75 5.53 18.11 -7.35
N ASN A 76 5.90 19.37 -7.51
CA ASN A 76 6.83 19.77 -8.56
C ASN A 76 8.20 19.14 -8.34
N VAL A 77 8.80 18.60 -9.40
CA VAL A 77 10.14 18.04 -9.34
C VAL A 77 11.16 19.18 -9.41
N VAL A 78 12.08 19.19 -8.45
CA VAL A 78 13.20 20.13 -8.41
C VAL A 78 14.50 19.35 -8.32
N ASP A 79 15.60 19.97 -8.79
CA ASP A 79 16.95 19.45 -8.64
C ASP A 79 17.50 19.71 -7.22
N ASP A 80 18.74 19.28 -6.97
CA ASP A 80 19.40 19.43 -5.66
C ASP A 80 19.62 20.91 -5.27
N ASP A 81 19.60 21.82 -6.23
CA ASP A 81 19.73 23.27 -6.03
C ASP A 81 18.36 23.96 -5.87
N GLY A 82 17.26 23.22 -5.98
CA GLY A 82 15.89 23.71 -5.86
C GLY A 82 15.31 24.31 -7.15
N ASN A 83 15.97 24.16 -8.30
CA ASN A 83 15.45 24.64 -9.57
C ASN A 83 14.46 23.66 -10.17
N ALA A 84 13.50 24.19 -10.95
CA ALA A 84 12.49 23.38 -11.62
C ALA A 84 13.14 22.42 -12.64
N VAL A 85 12.83 21.13 -12.53
CA VAL A 85 13.18 20.12 -13.55
C VAL A 85 12.07 20.08 -14.59
N ASN A 86 12.40 20.39 -15.83
CA ASN A 86 11.44 20.42 -16.93
C ASN A 86 11.60 19.20 -17.83
N ASP A 87 10.47 18.74 -18.38
CA ASP A 87 10.44 17.70 -19.40
C ASP A 87 11.19 18.20 -20.65
N PRO A 88 12.18 17.46 -21.16
CA PRO A 88 13.02 17.92 -22.28
C PRO A 88 12.30 18.03 -23.62
N ILE A 89 11.11 17.41 -23.75
CA ILE A 89 10.31 17.39 -24.99
C ILE A 89 9.28 18.51 -24.95
N THR A 90 8.54 18.63 -23.84
CA THR A 90 7.43 19.59 -23.72
C THR A 90 7.84 20.93 -23.11
N GLY A 91 9.00 21.01 -22.44
CA GLY A 91 9.46 22.17 -21.69
C GLY A 91 8.66 22.47 -20.42
N GLN A 92 7.65 21.67 -20.10
CA GLN A 92 6.82 21.83 -18.89
C GLN A 92 7.54 21.28 -17.66
N GLN A 93 7.32 21.91 -16.51
CA GLN A 93 7.86 21.40 -15.25
C GLN A 93 7.34 20.00 -14.98
N MET A 94 8.25 19.09 -14.64
CA MET A 94 7.90 17.74 -14.24
C MET A 94 7.18 17.75 -12.88
N VAL A 95 6.18 16.87 -12.75
CA VAL A 95 5.36 16.76 -11.55
C VAL A 95 5.28 15.29 -11.13
N THR A 96 5.58 15.02 -9.88
CA THR A 96 5.24 13.73 -9.26
C THR A 96 3.80 13.78 -8.82
N LEU A 97 2.96 12.91 -9.38
CA LEU A 97 1.53 12.88 -9.05
C LEU A 97 1.32 12.42 -7.61
N GLY A 98 0.49 13.16 -6.89
CA GLY A 98 0.02 12.81 -5.56
C GLY A 98 -1.06 11.73 -5.59
N LEU A 99 -1.37 11.18 -4.42
CA LEU A 99 -2.36 10.11 -4.29
C LEU A 99 -3.73 10.52 -4.83
N LYS A 100 -4.16 11.77 -4.64
CA LYS A 100 -5.45 12.27 -5.14
C LYS A 100 -5.50 12.18 -6.67
N SER A 101 -4.51 12.74 -7.36
CA SER A 101 -4.45 12.72 -8.82
C SER A 101 -4.41 11.31 -9.38
N VAL A 102 -3.59 10.43 -8.80
CA VAL A 102 -3.47 9.02 -9.20
C VAL A 102 -4.81 8.31 -9.07
N TRP A 103 -5.49 8.43 -7.92
CA TRP A 103 -6.74 7.71 -7.67
C TRP A 103 -7.95 8.31 -8.38
N VAL A 104 -7.98 9.61 -8.63
CA VAL A 104 -8.98 10.24 -9.52
C VAL A 104 -8.83 9.70 -10.95
N ALA A 105 -7.62 9.59 -11.48
CA ALA A 105 -7.39 9.00 -12.80
C ALA A 105 -7.82 7.52 -12.83
N GLN A 106 -7.52 6.74 -11.79
CA GLN A 106 -7.96 5.35 -11.66
C GLN A 106 -9.49 5.24 -11.61
N THR A 107 -10.17 6.12 -10.86
CA THR A 107 -11.64 6.18 -10.76
C THR A 107 -12.26 6.43 -12.14
N LYS A 108 -11.74 7.40 -12.90
CA LYS A 108 -12.18 7.67 -14.27
C LYS A 108 -11.95 6.49 -15.21
N THR A 109 -10.82 5.82 -15.10
CA THR A 109 -10.54 4.59 -15.86
C THR A 109 -11.57 3.50 -15.55
N THR A 110 -11.89 3.30 -14.27
CA THR A 110 -12.89 2.32 -13.83
C THR A 110 -14.27 2.67 -14.38
N ALA A 111 -14.69 3.94 -14.28
CA ALA A 111 -15.97 4.41 -14.85
C ALA A 111 -16.03 4.18 -16.38
N ASN A 112 -14.96 4.54 -17.09
CA ASN A 112 -14.89 4.33 -18.53
C ASN A 112 -15.01 2.85 -18.92
N ASN A 113 -14.33 1.96 -18.20
CA ASN A 113 -14.42 0.52 -18.43
C ASN A 113 -15.85 0.00 -18.23
N LYS A 114 -16.53 0.45 -17.17
CA LYS A 114 -17.93 0.09 -16.91
C LYS A 114 -18.89 0.64 -17.98
N LEU A 115 -18.66 1.84 -18.48
CA LEU A 115 -19.47 2.45 -19.55
C LEU A 115 -19.24 1.79 -20.92
N ALA A 116 -17.98 1.42 -21.23
CA ALA A 116 -17.58 0.87 -22.53
C ALA A 116 -18.35 -0.41 -22.91
N VAL A 117 -18.69 -1.24 -21.93
CA VAL A 117 -19.48 -2.48 -22.15
C VAL A 117 -20.81 -2.19 -22.84
N HIS A 118 -21.37 -1.00 -22.62
CA HIS A 118 -22.68 -0.59 -23.11
C HIS A 118 -22.63 0.47 -24.21
N ASP A 119 -21.46 0.85 -24.73
CA ASP A 119 -21.31 1.90 -25.78
C ASP A 119 -21.93 1.50 -27.10
N TRP A 120 -21.99 0.21 -27.41
CA TRP A 120 -22.64 -0.29 -28.61
C TRP A 120 -24.15 0.06 -28.69
N TYR A 121 -24.83 0.22 -27.53
CA TYR A 121 -26.21 0.67 -27.50
C TYR A 121 -26.34 2.11 -28.03
N VAL A 122 -25.36 2.98 -27.66
CA VAL A 122 -25.34 4.37 -28.12
C VAL A 122 -25.09 4.43 -29.61
N THR A 123 -24.11 3.68 -30.13
CA THR A 123 -23.80 3.58 -31.54
C THR A 123 -25.01 3.07 -32.33
N ARG A 124 -25.66 1.98 -31.89
CA ARG A 124 -26.86 1.44 -32.53
C ARG A 124 -28.01 2.44 -32.52
N ASN A 125 -28.19 3.19 -31.44
CA ASN A 125 -29.23 4.23 -31.38
C ASN A 125 -28.98 5.31 -32.45
N THR A 126 -27.73 5.74 -32.58
CA THR A 126 -27.35 6.78 -33.59
C THR A 126 -27.52 6.28 -35.00
N GLU A 127 -27.10 5.03 -35.32
CA GLU A 127 -27.12 4.49 -36.67
C GLU A 127 -28.49 4.00 -37.11
N LYS A 128 -29.27 3.43 -36.20
CA LYS A 128 -30.52 2.71 -36.50
C LYS A 128 -31.76 3.30 -35.83
N SER A 129 -31.60 4.39 -35.07
CA SER A 129 -32.68 4.98 -34.26
C SER A 129 -33.36 3.96 -33.30
N THR A 130 -32.63 2.91 -32.94
CA THR A 130 -33.11 1.91 -31.99
C THR A 130 -32.95 2.44 -30.57
N ALA A 131 -34.05 2.59 -29.82
CA ALA A 131 -34.01 3.13 -28.48
C ALA A 131 -33.08 2.33 -27.55
N ILE A 132 -32.34 3.05 -26.71
CA ILE A 132 -31.52 2.46 -25.66
C ILE A 132 -32.46 1.95 -24.56
N PRO A 133 -32.32 0.71 -24.07
CA PRO A 133 -33.11 0.23 -22.93
C PRO A 133 -32.97 1.15 -21.71
N SER A 134 -34.05 1.40 -21.01
CA SER A 134 -34.05 2.28 -19.83
C SER A 134 -33.09 1.80 -18.72
N SER A 135 -32.98 0.47 -18.54
CA SER A 135 -32.00 -0.12 -17.58
C SER A 135 -30.56 0.30 -17.92
N VAL A 136 -30.20 0.28 -19.21
CA VAL A 136 -28.85 0.70 -19.66
C VAL A 136 -28.63 2.19 -19.40
N THR A 137 -29.62 3.05 -19.71
CA THR A 137 -29.51 4.49 -19.44
C THR A 137 -29.37 4.75 -17.95
N THR A 138 -30.21 4.13 -17.11
CA THR A 138 -30.16 4.27 -15.65
C THR A 138 -28.80 3.80 -15.09
N TYR A 139 -28.31 2.64 -15.53
CA TYR A 139 -26.98 2.16 -15.12
C TYR A 139 -25.85 3.12 -15.49
N ARG A 140 -25.83 3.59 -16.75
CA ARG A 140 -24.80 4.52 -17.23
C ARG A 140 -24.81 5.84 -16.46
N ASP A 141 -25.99 6.35 -16.10
CA ASP A 141 -26.11 7.56 -15.29
C ASP A 141 -25.67 7.32 -13.84
N ALA A 142 -26.00 6.17 -13.26
CA ALA A 142 -25.52 5.77 -11.95
C ALA A 142 -23.99 5.66 -11.90
N VAL A 143 -23.34 5.07 -12.93
CA VAL A 143 -21.87 5.00 -13.03
C VAL A 143 -21.25 6.39 -13.05
N ARG A 144 -21.80 7.34 -13.84
CA ARG A 144 -21.29 8.72 -13.91
C ARG A 144 -21.45 9.44 -12.57
N THR A 145 -22.61 9.29 -11.93
CA THR A 145 -22.88 9.88 -10.61
C THR A 145 -21.90 9.36 -9.57
N LYS A 146 -21.71 8.03 -9.49
CA LYS A 146 -20.76 7.41 -8.56
C LYS A 146 -19.32 7.82 -8.82
N CYS A 147 -18.92 7.93 -10.08
CA CYS A 147 -17.61 8.47 -10.44
C CYS A 147 -17.40 9.88 -9.83
N GLY A 148 -18.34 10.78 -10.03
CA GLY A 148 -18.27 12.15 -9.46
C GLY A 148 -18.26 12.18 -7.93
N GLU A 149 -19.03 11.31 -7.27
CA GLU A 149 -19.04 11.18 -5.81
C GLU A 149 -17.70 10.70 -5.28
N ILE A 150 -17.10 9.67 -5.92
CA ILE A 150 -15.79 9.13 -5.53
C ILE A 150 -14.70 10.18 -5.76
N GLU A 151 -14.70 10.88 -6.90
CA GLU A 151 -13.77 11.98 -7.18
C GLU A 151 -13.87 13.09 -6.13
N THR A 152 -15.07 13.45 -5.74
CA THR A 152 -15.32 14.47 -4.71
C THR A 152 -14.76 14.02 -3.36
N ALA A 153 -14.99 12.77 -2.96
CA ALA A 153 -14.47 12.20 -1.73
C ALA A 153 -12.94 12.17 -1.71
N LEU A 154 -12.30 11.70 -2.80
CA LEU A 154 -10.84 11.65 -2.94
C LEU A 154 -10.22 13.05 -2.81
N ASN A 155 -10.77 14.04 -3.52
CA ASN A 155 -10.28 15.41 -3.49
C ASN A 155 -10.54 16.10 -2.15
N GLY A 156 -11.64 15.75 -1.47
CA GLY A 156 -12.06 16.32 -0.19
C GLY A 156 -11.28 15.80 1.02
N ALA A 157 -10.53 14.70 0.90
CA ALA A 157 -9.74 14.16 2.01
C ALA A 157 -8.73 15.19 2.51
N SER A 158 -8.78 15.53 3.82
CA SER A 158 -7.93 16.57 4.43
C SER A 158 -6.50 16.11 4.66
N ASP A 159 -6.32 14.83 4.95
CA ASP A 159 -5.05 14.20 5.31
C ASP A 159 -5.00 12.74 4.86
N LEU A 160 -3.84 12.09 5.05
CA LEU A 160 -3.65 10.70 4.63
C LEU A 160 -4.60 9.73 5.34
N ALA A 161 -4.93 9.95 6.60
CA ALA A 161 -5.82 9.06 7.35
C ALA A 161 -7.25 9.13 6.78
N ALA A 162 -7.76 10.34 6.53
CA ALA A 162 -9.06 10.55 5.88
C ALA A 162 -9.08 9.98 4.45
N PHE A 163 -7.96 10.07 3.73
CA PHE A 163 -7.82 9.47 2.40
C PHE A 163 -7.86 7.95 2.47
N MET A 164 -7.10 7.34 3.39
CA MET A 164 -7.06 5.88 3.57
C MET A 164 -8.43 5.30 3.96
N ALA A 165 -9.19 6.02 4.79
CA ALA A 165 -10.53 5.60 5.20
C ALA A 165 -11.52 5.40 4.03
N LEU A 166 -11.27 6.02 2.87
CA LEU A 166 -12.09 5.80 1.65
C LEU A 166 -11.91 4.41 1.06
N PHE A 167 -10.87 3.67 1.47
CA PHE A 167 -10.51 2.34 0.99
C PHE A 167 -10.96 1.22 1.95
N ASP A 168 -11.47 1.58 3.12
CA ASP A 168 -11.84 0.63 4.15
C ASP A 168 -13.34 0.39 4.15
N ASP A 169 -13.73 -0.89 4.17
CA ASP A 169 -15.11 -1.29 4.42
C ASP A 169 -15.49 -1.00 5.88
N GLU A 170 -16.66 -0.42 6.10
CA GLU A 170 -17.21 -0.29 7.43
C GLU A 170 -17.91 -1.60 7.82
N ARG A 171 -17.58 -2.15 9.00
CA ARG A 171 -18.13 -3.40 9.50
C ARG A 171 -18.90 -3.20 10.81
N ASN A 172 -19.91 -4.01 11.00
CA ASN A 172 -20.65 -4.11 12.26
C ASN A 172 -19.78 -4.80 13.33
N SER A 173 -20.21 -4.72 14.59
CA SER A 173 -19.51 -5.36 15.72
C SER A 173 -19.43 -6.89 15.61
N ASP A 174 -20.30 -7.52 14.82
CA ASP A 174 -20.30 -8.96 14.53
C ASP A 174 -19.42 -9.33 13.31
N GLY A 175 -18.73 -8.34 12.69
CA GLY A 175 -17.88 -8.52 11.53
C GLY A 175 -18.57 -8.48 10.18
N THR A 176 -19.92 -8.40 10.14
CA THR A 176 -20.66 -8.27 8.87
C THR A 176 -20.41 -6.92 8.21
N LEU A 177 -20.49 -6.88 6.87
CA LEU A 177 -20.35 -5.64 6.10
C LEU A 177 -21.50 -4.69 6.42
N LYS A 178 -21.16 -3.45 6.83
CA LYS A 178 -22.13 -2.36 7.03
C LYS A 178 -22.16 -1.45 5.81
N THR A 179 -21.01 -0.98 5.39
CA THR A 179 -20.87 -0.08 4.23
C THR A 179 -19.62 -0.48 3.46
N ILE A 180 -19.73 -0.61 2.14
CA ILE A 180 -18.58 -0.87 1.27
C ILE A 180 -17.68 0.37 1.22
N ALA A 181 -16.38 0.17 1.07
CA ALA A 181 -15.39 1.23 0.86
C ALA A 181 -15.83 2.20 -0.24
N LYS A 182 -15.69 3.52 -0.01
CA LYS A 182 -16.21 4.54 -0.94
C LYS A 182 -15.67 4.38 -2.36
N ILE A 183 -14.41 3.98 -2.51
CA ILE A 183 -13.81 3.76 -3.84
C ILE A 183 -14.39 2.56 -4.59
N ASN A 184 -15.05 1.64 -3.90
CA ASN A 184 -15.64 0.43 -4.43
C ASN A 184 -17.17 0.51 -4.57
N ASP A 185 -17.79 1.64 -4.18
CA ASP A 185 -19.24 1.86 -4.18
C ASP A 185 -19.75 2.16 -5.61
N TRP A 186 -19.63 1.17 -6.48
CA TRP A 186 -20.12 1.23 -7.85
C TRP A 186 -21.49 0.56 -7.98
N PRO A 187 -22.33 0.98 -8.96
CA PRO A 187 -23.59 0.29 -9.21
C PRO A 187 -23.34 -1.15 -9.72
N ASP A 188 -24.28 -2.04 -9.37
CA ASP A 188 -24.27 -3.42 -9.84
C ASP A 188 -24.39 -3.47 -11.39
N GLU A 189 -23.70 -4.41 -11.98
CA GLU A 189 -23.74 -4.63 -13.43
C GLU A 189 -25.11 -5.19 -13.89
N ILE A 190 -25.53 -4.85 -15.10
CA ILE A 190 -26.83 -5.24 -15.71
C ILE A 190 -26.64 -6.20 -16.88
#